data_bb988e8f9bd48521ecce3952985aba17
#
_entry.id   bb988e8f9bd48521ecce3952985aba17
#
_cell.length_a   1.000
_cell.length_b   1.000
_cell.length_c   1.000
_cell.angle_alpha   90.00
_cell.angle_beta   90.00
_cell.angle_gamma   90.00
#
_symmetry.space_group_name_H-M   'P 1'
#
loop_
_entity.id
_entity.type
_entity.pdbx_description
1 polymer ?
#
loop_
_entity_poly.entity_id
_entity_poly.type
_entity_poly.pdbx_seq_one_letter_code
_entity_poly.pdbx_strand_id
1 'polypeptide(L)'
;MTLSGEGKPVATIRPVSRRKALKIAAGSAAAAFAGLAAPPVIAAGKDKILIGVPSSLSTPYGVADDTDHLNGTKLAAEEINAAGGVLGREIELFVPDVDKLNPESCRQAIAACIDKKVSAISNAFLFAPIPAMDESVKYKCPYLQGNTQRNATIAYRADSKKYSHVLQTDPSEVNYGWTYPLWLTKMEETGVWKPKNRKVHIVAEQVGYCQTILKAARESIPKYNFELAAVTDIQYPVNDWSPVIQKLKEVGAGAIMIDHWVAAEYAAFCKQFAADPVPGAIVYLQYGPSQPEFLELGGSATEGFCWSTVLGVYGDKTGQDFRAKYLKRFPKFVGNMGLVYTGNGYDIVQYLKLSWEATKKPEDFEANCKWIRENPYRGVCGMMNMNNEFQEALHFPDNGFGNQAAELEKGMSQLYVQVQDGHHKIIWPNEIAESKLRPSPWW
;
A
#
# COMPACT_ATOMS: atom_id res chain seq x y z
N MET A 1 -66.85 -24.07 -32.64
CA MET A 1 -67.62 -23.54 -31.49
C MET A 1 -67.06 -22.20 -31.14
N THR A 2 -67.77 -21.19 -31.51
CA THR A 2 -67.53 -19.76 -31.27
C THR A 2 -67.92 -19.39 -29.85
N LEU A 3 -67.15 -18.55 -29.19
CA LEU A 3 -67.69 -17.65 -28.18
C LEU A 3 -66.85 -16.36 -28.17
N SER A 4 -67.53 -15.32 -28.46
CA SER A 4 -67.25 -13.90 -28.41
C SER A 4 -67.10 -13.39 -26.97
N GLY A 5 -66.24 -12.45 -26.75
CA GLY A 5 -66.09 -11.70 -25.49
C GLY A 5 -65.72 -10.25 -25.75
N GLU A 6 -66.70 -9.39 -25.47
CA GLU A 6 -66.75 -7.96 -25.75
C GLU A 6 -65.66 -7.12 -25.11
N GLY A 7 -65.11 -6.17 -25.87
CA GLY A 7 -64.19 -5.14 -25.40
C GLY A 7 -64.91 -4.00 -24.67
N LYS A 8 -64.39 -3.56 -23.57
CA LYS A 8 -64.73 -2.31 -22.90
C LYS A 8 -63.91 -1.14 -23.45
N PRO A 9 -64.44 0.06 -23.57
CA PRO A 9 -63.76 1.17 -24.21
C PRO A 9 -62.71 1.81 -23.33
N VAL A 10 -61.60 2.12 -23.96
CA VAL A 10 -60.47 2.87 -23.36
C VAL A 10 -60.85 4.35 -23.22
N ALA A 11 -60.77 4.89 -22.02
CA ALA A 11 -61.03 6.29 -21.74
C ALA A 11 -59.89 7.17 -22.28
N THR A 12 -60.23 8.05 -23.20
CA THR A 12 -59.35 9.07 -23.78
C THR A 12 -59.06 10.17 -22.74
N ILE A 13 -57.81 10.28 -22.30
CA ILE A 13 -57.35 11.40 -21.44
C ILE A 13 -57.10 12.63 -22.33
N ARG A 14 -57.85 13.69 -22.11
CA ARG A 14 -57.63 14.97 -22.78
C ARG A 14 -56.40 15.69 -22.18
N PRO A 15 -55.50 16.30 -22.98
CA PRO A 15 -54.34 16.99 -22.48
C PRO A 15 -54.74 18.30 -21.79
N VAL A 16 -54.26 18.48 -20.54
CA VAL A 16 -54.43 19.73 -19.79
C VAL A 16 -53.41 20.75 -20.30
N SER A 17 -53.87 21.97 -20.62
CA SER A 17 -53.03 23.02 -21.20
C SER A 17 -51.94 23.48 -20.20
N ARG A 18 -50.74 23.73 -20.71
CA ARG A 18 -49.55 24.19 -19.95
C ARG A 18 -49.76 25.41 -19.05
N ARG A 19 -50.82 26.20 -19.27
CA ARG A 19 -51.13 27.39 -18.43
C ARG A 19 -51.87 27.08 -17.13
N LYS A 20 -52.47 25.90 -16.97
CA LYS A 20 -53.10 25.49 -15.70
C LYS A 20 -52.16 24.73 -14.78
N ALA A 21 -51.10 24.14 -15.28
CA ALA A 21 -50.10 23.46 -14.45
C ALA A 21 -49.16 24.45 -13.68
N LEU A 22 -49.02 25.70 -14.14
CA LEU A 22 -48.13 26.69 -13.48
C LEU A 22 -48.79 27.44 -12.28
N LYS A 23 -50.10 27.29 -12.06
CA LYS A 23 -50.78 27.97 -10.95
C LYS A 23 -51.03 27.10 -9.72
N ILE A 24 -50.72 25.81 -9.77
CA ILE A 24 -50.85 24.91 -8.62
C ILE A 24 -49.47 24.62 -7.93
N ALA A 25 -48.37 25.01 -8.55
CA ALA A 25 -47.00 24.82 -8.00
C ALA A 25 -46.48 26.00 -7.15
N ALA A 26 -47.25 27.04 -6.93
CA ALA A 26 -46.81 28.24 -6.21
C ALA A 26 -47.32 28.36 -4.75
N GLY A 27 -47.88 27.32 -4.20
CA GLY A 27 -48.56 27.43 -2.90
C GLY A 27 -48.16 26.43 -1.81
N SER A 28 -47.11 25.62 -1.94
CA SER A 28 -46.77 24.64 -0.87
C SER A 28 -45.31 24.25 -0.80
N ALA A 29 -44.38 25.20 -1.00
CA ALA A 29 -42.92 24.90 -0.89
C ALA A 29 -42.18 25.98 -0.06
N ALA A 30 -42.70 26.30 1.08
CA ALA A 30 -42.03 27.24 2.02
C ALA A 30 -41.97 26.66 3.44
N ALA A 31 -41.52 25.45 3.62
CA ALA A 31 -41.11 24.91 4.94
C ALA A 31 -40.51 23.50 4.78
N ALA A 32 -39.26 23.35 4.29
CA ALA A 32 -38.35 22.20 4.53
C ALA A 32 -37.01 22.34 3.76
N PHE A 33 -36.36 23.49 3.80
CA PHE A 33 -34.97 23.65 3.35
C PHE A 33 -34.15 24.36 4.43
N ALA A 34 -34.16 23.80 5.64
CA ALA A 34 -33.14 24.13 6.63
C ALA A 34 -32.26 22.90 6.82
N GLY A 35 -31.07 22.88 6.16
CA GLY A 35 -30.05 21.92 6.49
C GLY A 35 -29.26 21.24 5.37
N LEU A 36 -29.45 21.63 4.12
CA LEU A 36 -28.48 21.24 3.09
C LEU A 36 -27.50 22.40 2.93
N ALA A 37 -26.33 22.31 3.57
CA ALA A 37 -25.21 23.18 3.26
C ALA A 37 -24.96 23.09 1.75
N ALA A 38 -25.02 24.21 1.05
CA ALA A 38 -24.64 24.27 -0.34
C ALA A 38 -23.22 23.70 -0.47
N PRO A 39 -22.91 22.90 -1.50
CA PRO A 39 -21.56 22.43 -1.70
C PRO A 39 -20.61 23.67 -1.72
N PRO A 40 -19.45 23.60 -1.06
CA PRO A 40 -18.53 24.71 -1.03
C PRO A 40 -18.17 25.09 -2.47
N VAL A 41 -18.42 26.33 -2.84
CA VAL A 41 -18.08 26.87 -4.15
C VAL A 41 -16.57 27.07 -4.17
N ILE A 42 -15.87 26.29 -4.99
CA ILE A 42 -14.45 26.55 -5.29
C ILE A 42 -14.40 27.93 -5.96
N ALA A 43 -13.67 28.85 -5.32
CA ALA A 43 -13.54 30.20 -5.86
C ALA A 43 -12.80 30.14 -7.21
N ALA A 44 -13.50 30.47 -8.30
CA ALA A 44 -12.89 30.60 -9.61
C ALA A 44 -11.75 31.64 -9.53
N GLY A 45 -10.48 31.22 -9.74
CA GLY A 45 -9.31 32.10 -9.80
C GLY A 45 -8.27 31.94 -8.69
N LYS A 46 -8.40 31.00 -7.75
CA LYS A 46 -7.29 30.66 -6.84
C LYS A 46 -6.31 29.72 -7.52
N ASP A 47 -5.02 29.98 -7.35
CA ASP A 47 -3.96 29.08 -7.81
C ASP A 47 -4.16 27.69 -7.22
N LYS A 48 -3.99 26.65 -8.04
CA LYS A 48 -4.10 25.25 -7.61
C LYS A 48 -2.94 24.88 -6.68
N ILE A 49 -3.15 23.87 -5.84
CA ILE A 49 -2.10 23.25 -5.04
C ILE A 49 -1.55 22.10 -5.86
N LEU A 50 -0.28 22.18 -6.26
CA LEU A 50 0.38 21.13 -7.05
C LEU A 50 1.04 20.11 -6.16
N ILE A 51 0.80 18.81 -6.42
CA ILE A 51 1.54 17.70 -5.85
C ILE A 51 2.35 17.03 -6.97
N GLY A 52 3.67 16.93 -6.81
CA GLY A 52 4.52 16.15 -7.70
C GLY A 52 4.41 14.66 -7.35
N VAL A 53 4.17 13.83 -8.37
CA VAL A 53 4.04 12.37 -8.18
C VAL A 53 4.94 11.66 -9.19
N PRO A 54 6.28 11.63 -8.96
CA PRO A 54 7.19 10.86 -9.80
C PRO A 54 6.74 9.40 -9.90
N SER A 55 6.54 8.90 -11.13
CA SER A 55 6.00 7.55 -11.36
C SER A 55 6.67 6.90 -12.58
N SER A 56 6.97 5.60 -12.51
CA SER A 56 7.43 4.82 -13.64
C SER A 56 6.27 4.58 -14.61
N LEU A 57 6.29 5.29 -15.73
CA LEU A 57 5.25 5.21 -16.75
C LEU A 57 5.75 4.51 -18.02
N SER A 58 7.05 4.63 -18.33
CA SER A 58 7.67 4.13 -19.55
C SER A 58 8.66 3.00 -19.36
N THR A 59 9.09 2.71 -18.12
CA THR A 59 10.01 1.62 -17.80
C THR A 59 9.28 0.39 -17.28
N PRO A 60 9.82 -0.84 -17.49
CA PRO A 60 9.12 -2.06 -17.06
C PRO A 60 9.13 -2.30 -15.54
N TYR A 61 9.94 -1.55 -14.78
CA TYR A 61 10.15 -1.81 -13.35
C TYR A 61 9.28 -0.92 -12.47
N GLY A 62 8.52 -1.53 -11.57
CA GLY A 62 7.71 -0.84 -10.57
C GLY A 62 6.48 -0.12 -11.12
N VAL A 63 6.09 -0.39 -12.37
CA VAL A 63 4.91 0.23 -13.01
C VAL A 63 3.63 -0.08 -12.24
N ALA A 64 3.47 -1.31 -11.77
CA ALA A 64 2.27 -1.73 -11.03
C ALA A 64 2.15 -0.93 -9.71
N ASP A 65 3.23 -0.87 -8.93
CA ASP A 65 3.28 -0.15 -7.66
C ASP A 65 3.06 1.35 -7.82
N ASP A 66 3.68 1.96 -8.85
CA ASP A 66 3.50 3.39 -9.12
C ASP A 66 2.12 3.71 -9.67
N THR A 67 1.55 2.82 -10.50
CA THR A 67 0.18 2.96 -10.97
C THR A 67 -0.79 2.90 -9.79
N ASP A 68 -0.57 2.00 -8.85
CA ASP A 68 -1.35 1.90 -7.62
C ASP A 68 -1.24 3.16 -6.78
N HIS A 69 -0.02 3.63 -6.51
CA HIS A 69 0.23 4.86 -5.76
C HIS A 69 -0.45 6.08 -6.42
N LEU A 70 -0.25 6.23 -7.72
CA LEU A 70 -0.83 7.32 -8.50
C LEU A 70 -2.37 7.27 -8.49
N ASN A 71 -2.96 6.07 -8.58
CA ASN A 71 -4.41 5.92 -8.52
C ASN A 71 -4.96 6.26 -7.13
N GLY A 72 -4.27 5.86 -6.05
CA GLY A 72 -4.62 6.27 -4.69
C GLY A 72 -4.55 7.79 -4.52
N THR A 73 -3.46 8.41 -5.00
CA THR A 73 -3.25 9.86 -5.00
C THR A 73 -4.36 10.58 -5.79
N LYS A 74 -4.73 10.08 -6.97
CA LYS A 74 -5.84 10.62 -7.79
C LYS A 74 -7.17 10.55 -7.05
N LEU A 75 -7.48 9.39 -6.45
CA LEU A 75 -8.75 9.20 -5.73
C LEU A 75 -8.87 10.20 -4.57
N ALA A 76 -7.81 10.38 -3.78
CA ALA A 76 -7.80 11.36 -2.69
C ALA A 76 -7.97 12.79 -3.19
N ALA A 77 -7.24 13.18 -4.25
CA ALA A 77 -7.36 14.51 -4.84
C ALA A 77 -8.76 14.78 -5.39
N GLU A 78 -9.37 13.80 -6.09
CA GLU A 78 -10.75 13.89 -6.61
C GLU A 78 -11.77 14.07 -5.46
N GLU A 79 -11.66 13.30 -4.37
CA GLU A 79 -12.55 13.42 -3.20
C GLU A 79 -12.40 14.79 -2.51
N ILE A 80 -11.17 15.25 -2.32
CA ILE A 80 -10.89 16.55 -1.71
C ILE A 80 -11.44 17.69 -2.57
N ASN A 81 -11.19 17.64 -3.88
CA ASN A 81 -11.67 18.66 -4.81
C ASN A 81 -13.20 18.71 -4.88
N ALA A 82 -13.86 17.53 -4.88
CA ALA A 82 -15.31 17.44 -4.84
C ALA A 82 -15.91 18.02 -3.53
N ALA A 83 -15.15 17.99 -2.44
CA ALA A 83 -15.52 18.59 -1.15
C ALA A 83 -15.19 20.09 -1.05
N GLY A 84 -14.69 20.73 -2.12
CA GLY A 84 -14.35 22.17 -2.17
C GLY A 84 -12.87 22.49 -2.06
N GLY A 85 -12.01 21.48 -2.23
CA GLY A 85 -10.56 21.63 -2.22
C GLY A 85 -9.98 21.90 -0.82
N VAL A 86 -8.71 22.27 -0.78
CA VAL A 86 -8.00 22.67 0.44
C VAL A 86 -7.96 24.19 0.51
N LEU A 87 -8.53 24.78 1.57
CA LEU A 87 -8.64 26.23 1.72
C LEU A 87 -9.31 26.92 0.49
N GLY A 88 -10.23 26.19 -0.20
CA GLY A 88 -10.89 26.65 -1.42
C GLY A 88 -10.01 26.60 -2.67
N ARG A 89 -8.91 25.85 -2.69
CA ARG A 89 -8.02 25.60 -3.82
C ARG A 89 -8.09 24.13 -4.23
N GLU A 90 -8.13 23.87 -5.53
CA GLU A 90 -8.06 22.50 -6.05
C GLU A 90 -6.64 21.92 -5.93
N ILE A 91 -6.56 20.61 -5.69
CA ILE A 91 -5.33 19.84 -5.84
C ILE A 91 -5.19 19.42 -7.31
N GLU A 92 -4.02 19.65 -7.88
CA GLU A 92 -3.63 19.15 -9.20
C GLU A 92 -2.35 18.30 -9.07
N LEU A 93 -2.28 17.19 -9.83
CA LEU A 93 -1.14 16.29 -9.82
C LEU A 93 -0.22 16.59 -11.01
N PHE A 94 1.06 16.76 -10.74
CA PHE A 94 2.12 16.77 -11.73
C PHE A 94 2.88 15.46 -11.69
N VAL A 95 2.88 14.68 -12.78
CA VAL A 95 3.38 13.32 -12.83
C VAL A 95 4.57 13.23 -13.78
N PRO A 96 5.81 13.50 -13.32
CA PRO A 96 7.00 13.26 -14.13
C PRO A 96 7.29 11.76 -14.20
N ASP A 97 7.71 11.29 -15.39
CA ASP A 97 8.17 9.92 -15.59
C ASP A 97 9.53 9.69 -14.94
N VAL A 98 9.76 8.50 -14.39
CA VAL A 98 11.01 8.14 -13.71
C VAL A 98 11.43 6.70 -14.01
N ASP A 99 12.68 6.50 -14.39
CA ASP A 99 13.33 5.19 -14.32
C ASP A 99 13.92 5.02 -12.89
N LYS A 100 13.26 4.23 -12.08
CA LYS A 100 13.59 4.02 -10.65
C LYS A 100 14.95 3.38 -10.42
N LEU A 101 15.47 2.61 -11.39
CA LEU A 101 16.80 1.99 -11.30
C LEU A 101 17.92 2.95 -11.65
N ASN A 102 17.60 4.04 -12.35
CA ASN A 102 18.56 5.04 -12.79
C ASN A 102 18.65 6.21 -11.80
N PRO A 103 19.76 6.37 -11.06
CA PRO A 103 19.94 7.44 -10.08
C PRO A 103 19.76 8.86 -10.66
N GLU A 104 20.21 9.07 -11.89
CA GLU A 104 20.07 10.37 -12.57
C GLU A 104 18.61 10.64 -12.96
N SER A 105 17.86 9.64 -13.41
CA SER A 105 16.44 9.79 -13.68
C SER A 105 15.65 10.09 -12.40
N CYS A 106 15.98 9.45 -11.28
CA CYS A 106 15.40 9.77 -9.97
C CYS A 106 15.64 11.24 -9.59
N ARG A 107 16.87 11.72 -9.77
CA ARG A 107 17.23 13.12 -9.51
C ARG A 107 16.45 14.08 -10.43
N GLN A 108 16.37 13.79 -11.75
CA GLN A 108 15.69 14.62 -12.73
C GLN A 108 14.18 14.72 -12.49
N ALA A 109 13.53 13.64 -12.07
CA ALA A 109 12.11 13.64 -11.74
C ALA A 109 11.80 14.60 -10.57
N ILE A 110 12.68 14.64 -9.54
CA ILE A 110 12.55 15.62 -8.46
C ILE A 110 12.85 17.02 -8.92
N ALA A 111 13.87 17.24 -9.76
CA ALA A 111 14.16 18.56 -10.36
C ALA A 111 12.96 19.10 -11.15
N ALA A 112 12.28 18.23 -11.93
CA ALA A 112 11.06 18.62 -12.64
C ALA A 112 9.92 19.04 -11.69
N CYS A 113 9.76 18.39 -10.55
CA CYS A 113 8.81 18.82 -9.51
C CYS A 113 9.17 20.21 -8.95
N ILE A 114 10.46 20.45 -8.69
CA ILE A 114 10.95 21.75 -8.20
C ILE A 114 10.68 22.86 -9.22
N ASP A 115 10.97 22.63 -10.50
CA ASP A 115 10.75 23.59 -11.57
C ASP A 115 9.26 23.94 -11.73
N LYS A 116 8.38 22.98 -11.46
CA LYS A 116 6.91 23.18 -11.41
C LYS A 116 6.44 23.87 -10.14
N LYS A 117 7.31 24.10 -9.16
CA LYS A 117 7.00 24.73 -7.87
C LYS A 117 5.87 24.00 -7.13
N VAL A 118 5.96 22.67 -7.06
CA VAL A 118 4.96 21.87 -6.36
C VAL A 118 4.94 22.18 -4.85
N SER A 119 3.78 22.07 -4.23
CA SER A 119 3.61 22.28 -2.79
C SER A 119 4.04 21.07 -1.94
N ALA A 120 4.09 19.89 -2.56
CA ALA A 120 4.61 18.66 -1.96
C ALA A 120 5.01 17.66 -3.03
N ILE A 121 5.82 16.67 -2.66
CA ILE A 121 6.16 15.51 -3.48
C ILE A 121 5.67 14.25 -2.78
N SER A 122 5.05 13.35 -3.55
CA SER A 122 4.58 12.03 -3.11
C SER A 122 5.02 10.97 -4.10
N ASN A 123 5.73 9.93 -3.65
CA ASN A 123 6.06 8.80 -4.53
C ASN A 123 5.94 7.46 -3.80
N ALA A 124 5.75 6.37 -4.55
CA ALA A 124 5.76 5.02 -4.02
C ALA A 124 7.16 4.68 -3.49
N PHE A 125 8.10 4.35 -4.36
CA PHE A 125 9.48 4.11 -3.99
C PHE A 125 10.43 4.39 -5.15
N LEU A 126 11.72 4.54 -4.82
CA LEU A 126 12.84 4.64 -5.76
C LEU A 126 13.92 3.66 -5.31
N PHE A 127 14.51 2.91 -6.24
CA PHE A 127 15.65 2.03 -5.91
C PHE A 127 16.91 2.84 -5.56
N ALA A 128 17.01 4.07 -6.08
CA ALA A 128 18.08 5.01 -5.77
C ALA A 128 17.52 6.27 -5.08
N PRO A 129 17.09 6.20 -3.80
CA PRO A 129 16.41 7.32 -3.14
C PRO A 129 17.35 8.49 -2.84
N ILE A 130 18.63 8.25 -2.56
CA ILE A 130 19.57 9.30 -2.10
C ILE A 130 19.73 10.43 -3.14
N PRO A 131 19.96 10.19 -4.45
CA PRO A 131 20.01 11.26 -5.44
C PRO A 131 18.74 12.10 -5.51
N ALA A 132 17.56 11.49 -5.34
CA ALA A 132 16.29 12.20 -5.27
C ALA A 132 16.18 13.06 -4.01
N MET A 133 16.56 12.52 -2.85
CA MET A 133 16.60 13.25 -1.57
C MET A 133 17.58 14.44 -1.65
N ASP A 134 18.77 14.25 -2.22
CA ASP A 134 19.76 15.32 -2.39
C ASP A 134 19.25 16.45 -3.29
N GLU A 135 18.57 16.12 -4.38
CA GLU A 135 17.97 17.11 -5.26
C GLU A 135 16.88 17.91 -4.54
N SER A 136 16.03 17.24 -3.74
CA SER A 136 14.92 17.86 -3.02
C SER A 136 15.36 18.91 -1.98
N VAL A 137 16.61 18.83 -1.49
CA VAL A 137 17.19 19.81 -0.55
C VAL A 137 17.22 21.24 -1.13
N LYS A 138 17.26 21.40 -2.45
CA LYS A 138 17.26 22.70 -3.11
C LYS A 138 15.96 23.48 -2.94
N TYR A 139 14.85 22.78 -2.64
CA TYR A 139 13.53 23.38 -2.58
C TYR A 139 12.81 23.16 -1.25
N LYS A 140 13.03 21.99 -0.61
CA LYS A 140 12.53 21.60 0.71
C LYS A 140 11.01 21.62 0.90
N CYS A 141 10.21 21.45 -0.15
CA CYS A 141 8.79 21.16 0.05
C CYS A 141 8.63 19.79 0.75
N PRO A 142 7.53 19.55 1.46
CA PRO A 142 7.26 18.22 2.04
C PRO A 142 7.43 17.11 1.00
N TYR A 143 8.32 16.16 1.27
CA TYR A 143 8.59 15.03 0.40
C TYR A 143 8.23 13.74 1.16
N LEU A 144 7.02 13.23 0.89
CA LEU A 144 6.48 12.03 1.50
C LEU A 144 6.70 10.84 0.56
N GLN A 145 7.36 9.81 1.04
CA GLN A 145 7.73 8.65 0.24
C GLN A 145 7.39 7.33 0.94
N GLY A 146 6.83 6.37 0.18
CA GLY A 146 6.62 4.98 0.62
C GLY A 146 7.81 4.09 0.27
N ASN A 147 9.02 4.51 0.62
CA ASN A 147 10.24 3.98 0.01
C ASN A 147 10.73 2.66 0.62
N THR A 148 10.25 2.27 1.79
CA THR A 148 10.65 1.07 2.55
C THR A 148 12.16 0.83 2.69
N GLN A 149 13.03 1.74 2.30
CA GLN A 149 14.48 1.53 2.26
C GLN A 149 15.20 2.16 3.45
N ARG A 150 15.87 1.32 4.22
CA ARG A 150 16.64 1.71 5.40
C ARG A 150 17.79 2.68 5.09
N ASN A 151 18.38 2.61 3.92
CA ASN A 151 19.43 3.52 3.50
C ASN A 151 18.96 4.99 3.46
N ALA A 152 17.70 5.23 3.05
CA ALA A 152 17.09 6.56 3.04
C ALA A 152 16.94 7.11 4.48
N THR A 153 16.42 6.29 5.39
CA THR A 153 16.22 6.71 6.79
C THR A 153 17.52 6.84 7.57
N ILE A 154 18.54 6.04 7.25
CA ILE A 154 19.90 6.22 7.78
C ILE A 154 20.52 7.53 7.28
N ALA A 155 20.35 7.89 6.00
CA ALA A 155 20.83 9.16 5.47
C ALA A 155 20.14 10.35 6.15
N TYR A 156 18.82 10.28 6.39
CA TYR A 156 18.11 11.26 7.19
C TYR A 156 18.71 11.37 8.60
N ARG A 157 18.86 10.26 9.31
CA ARG A 157 19.41 10.24 10.66
C ARG A 157 20.82 10.84 10.73
N ALA A 158 21.64 10.61 9.71
CA ALA A 158 23.00 11.14 9.63
C ALA A 158 23.02 12.68 9.45
N ASP A 159 22.06 13.25 8.76
CA ASP A 159 21.89 14.70 8.58
C ASP A 159 20.40 15.09 8.55
N SER A 160 19.78 15.04 9.72
CA SER A 160 18.35 15.35 9.88
C SER A 160 17.99 16.80 9.54
N LYS A 161 18.95 17.73 9.65
CA LYS A 161 18.75 19.12 9.25
C LYS A 161 18.69 19.28 7.73
N LYS A 162 19.57 18.57 7.00
CA LYS A 162 19.59 18.54 5.53
C LYS A 162 18.27 18.00 4.98
N TYR A 163 17.82 16.86 5.50
CA TYR A 163 16.67 16.12 5.03
C TYR A 163 15.39 16.33 5.85
N SER A 164 15.29 17.43 6.60
CA SER A 164 14.14 17.71 7.49
C SER A 164 12.76 17.68 6.83
N HIS A 165 12.72 17.78 5.50
CA HIS A 165 11.51 17.79 4.67
C HIS A 165 11.19 16.41 4.05
N VAL A 166 12.06 15.42 4.20
CA VAL A 166 11.88 14.06 3.68
C VAL A 166 11.25 13.19 4.75
N LEU A 167 10.06 12.66 4.48
CA LEU A 167 9.25 11.89 5.42
C LEU A 167 8.94 10.52 4.78
N GLN A 168 9.43 9.44 5.40
CA GLN A 168 9.12 8.10 4.93
C GLN A 168 7.83 7.61 5.58
N THR A 169 6.79 7.42 4.77
CA THR A 169 5.42 7.15 5.21
C THR A 169 5.14 5.69 5.50
N ASP A 170 6.18 4.87 5.51
CA ASP A 170 6.15 3.44 5.83
C ASP A 170 7.37 3.03 6.65
N PRO A 171 7.30 1.89 7.37
CA PRO A 171 8.46 1.31 8.03
C PRO A 171 9.47 0.75 7.01
N SER A 172 10.76 0.79 7.35
CA SER A 172 11.81 0.25 6.48
C SER A 172 11.82 -1.29 6.43
N GLU A 173 12.46 -1.82 5.39
CA GLU A 173 12.52 -3.26 5.03
C GLU A 173 13.11 -4.17 6.11
N VAL A 174 13.90 -3.64 7.03
CA VAL A 174 14.44 -4.43 8.16
C VAL A 174 13.32 -5.13 8.94
N ASN A 175 12.13 -4.54 8.96
CA ASN A 175 10.99 -5.08 9.67
C ASN A 175 10.48 -6.40 9.08
N TYR A 176 10.65 -6.64 7.78
CA TYR A 176 10.35 -7.96 7.20
C TYR A 176 11.17 -9.08 7.85
N GLY A 177 12.46 -8.83 8.08
CA GLY A 177 13.33 -9.80 8.74
C GLY A 177 13.09 -9.89 10.25
N TRP A 178 12.93 -8.77 10.94
CA TRP A 178 12.72 -8.74 12.39
C TRP A 178 11.41 -9.39 12.82
N THR A 179 10.33 -9.14 12.09
CA THR A 179 8.98 -9.60 12.47
C THR A 179 8.70 -11.04 12.01
N TYR A 180 9.45 -11.56 11.03
CA TYR A 180 9.23 -12.90 10.49
C TYR A 180 9.15 -14.00 11.54
N PRO A 181 10.12 -14.17 12.48
CA PRO A 181 10.05 -15.25 13.48
C PRO A 181 8.97 -15.00 14.53
N LEU A 182 8.60 -13.77 14.83
CA LEU A 182 7.42 -13.45 15.63
C LEU A 182 6.16 -13.99 14.95
N TRP A 183 5.99 -13.71 13.66
CA TRP A 183 4.86 -14.22 12.88
C TRP A 183 4.83 -15.77 12.87
N LEU A 184 5.97 -16.42 12.66
CA LEU A 184 6.05 -17.89 12.74
C LEU A 184 5.52 -18.42 14.09
N THR A 185 5.92 -17.78 15.20
CA THR A 185 5.41 -18.12 16.53
C THR A 185 3.90 -17.95 16.61
N LYS A 186 3.37 -16.85 16.07
CA LYS A 186 1.92 -16.60 16.03
C LYS A 186 1.17 -17.61 15.17
N MET A 187 1.74 -18.06 14.07
CA MET A 187 1.13 -19.10 13.23
C MET A 187 1.14 -20.47 13.93
N GLU A 188 2.20 -20.80 14.67
CA GLU A 188 2.26 -22.01 15.50
C GLU A 188 1.20 -21.97 16.62
N GLU A 189 1.03 -20.82 17.29
CA GLU A 189 0.01 -20.60 18.34
C GLU A 189 -1.43 -20.83 17.84
N THR A 190 -1.70 -20.69 16.52
CA THR A 190 -3.03 -21.01 15.97
C THR A 190 -3.40 -22.48 16.06
N GLY A 191 -2.41 -23.38 16.18
CA GLY A 191 -2.58 -24.83 16.13
C GLY A 191 -2.90 -25.40 14.75
N VAL A 192 -3.07 -24.55 13.73
CA VAL A 192 -3.30 -24.94 12.33
C VAL A 192 -2.01 -25.41 11.69
N TRP A 193 -0.95 -24.60 11.79
CA TRP A 193 0.39 -25.01 11.40
C TRP A 193 1.12 -25.63 12.59
N LYS A 194 1.61 -26.86 12.41
CA LYS A 194 2.41 -27.57 13.40
C LYS A 194 3.78 -27.85 12.78
N PRO A 195 4.81 -27.05 13.12
CA PRO A 195 6.11 -27.23 12.50
C PRO A 195 6.72 -28.59 12.84
N LYS A 196 7.17 -29.32 11.83
CA LYS A 196 7.92 -30.58 12.02
C LYS A 196 9.26 -30.39 12.73
N ASN A 197 9.80 -29.19 12.63
CA ASN A 197 10.97 -28.71 13.34
C ASN A 197 10.96 -27.18 13.34
N ARG A 198 11.78 -26.56 14.18
CA ARG A 198 11.90 -25.09 14.27
C ARG A 198 13.10 -24.57 13.47
N LYS A 199 13.39 -25.20 12.33
CA LYS A 199 14.41 -24.78 11.38
C LYS A 199 13.82 -23.82 10.35
N VAL A 200 14.58 -22.81 10.01
CA VAL A 200 14.28 -21.82 8.97
C VAL A 200 15.31 -21.95 7.84
N HIS A 201 14.84 -21.99 6.62
CA HIS A 201 15.68 -21.87 5.43
C HIS A 201 15.31 -20.59 4.70
N ILE A 202 16.26 -19.69 4.53
CA ILE A 202 16.08 -18.45 3.77
C ILE A 202 16.73 -18.61 2.40
N VAL A 203 15.99 -18.31 1.35
CA VAL A 203 16.50 -18.13 -0.01
C VAL A 203 16.52 -16.64 -0.26
N ALA A 204 17.69 -16.04 -0.50
CA ALA A 204 17.86 -14.59 -0.56
C ALA A 204 18.51 -14.14 -1.86
N GLU A 205 17.91 -13.13 -2.49
CA GLU A 205 18.49 -12.47 -3.65
C GLU A 205 19.60 -11.50 -3.23
N GLN A 206 20.57 -11.27 -4.13
CA GLN A 206 21.82 -10.55 -3.81
C GLN A 206 21.69 -9.01 -3.90
N VAL A 207 20.48 -8.47 -4.05
CA VAL A 207 20.27 -7.01 -4.00
C VAL A 207 20.29 -6.48 -2.57
N GLY A 208 20.69 -5.24 -2.40
CA GLY A 208 20.84 -4.59 -1.09
C GLY A 208 19.59 -4.65 -0.22
N TYR A 209 18.42 -4.54 -0.82
CA TYR A 209 17.12 -4.67 -0.15
C TYR A 209 16.96 -6.05 0.53
N CYS A 210 17.11 -7.14 -0.22
CA CYS A 210 17.00 -8.50 0.32
C CYS A 210 18.11 -8.80 1.33
N GLN A 211 19.32 -8.32 1.10
CA GLN A 211 20.43 -8.53 2.05
C GLN A 211 20.20 -7.80 3.38
N THR A 212 19.51 -6.66 3.38
CA THR A 212 19.10 -5.96 4.60
C THR A 212 18.07 -6.79 5.38
N ILE A 213 17.09 -7.37 4.69
CA ILE A 213 16.07 -8.26 5.27
C ILE A 213 16.70 -9.53 5.84
N LEU A 214 17.58 -10.18 5.08
CA LEU A 214 18.33 -11.36 5.51
C LEU A 214 19.13 -11.08 6.78
N LYS A 215 19.83 -9.95 6.84
CA LYS A 215 20.57 -9.55 8.05
C LYS A 215 19.66 -9.40 9.25
N ALA A 216 18.54 -8.70 9.09
CA ALA A 216 17.55 -8.53 10.14
C ALA A 216 16.93 -9.86 10.60
N ALA A 217 16.64 -10.77 9.67
CA ALA A 217 16.16 -12.13 9.98
C ALA A 217 17.20 -12.95 10.78
N ARG A 218 18.49 -12.89 10.40
CA ARG A 218 19.58 -13.54 11.15
C ARG A 218 19.65 -13.09 12.61
N GLU A 219 19.41 -11.79 12.85
CA GLU A 219 19.40 -11.21 14.20
C GLU A 219 18.18 -11.63 15.02
N SER A 220 17.04 -11.81 14.36
CA SER A 220 15.73 -12.04 15.00
C SER A 220 15.40 -13.52 15.23
N ILE A 221 15.69 -14.39 14.28
CA ILE A 221 15.30 -15.82 14.30
C ILE A 221 15.65 -16.51 15.63
N PRO A 222 16.88 -16.38 16.19
CA PRO A 222 17.23 -17.05 17.44
C PRO A 222 16.44 -16.56 18.66
N LYS A 223 15.94 -15.31 18.63
CA LYS A 223 15.19 -14.73 19.76
C LYS A 223 13.82 -15.36 19.95
N TYR A 224 13.32 -16.06 18.94
CA TYR A 224 12.03 -16.76 18.95
C TYR A 224 12.17 -18.30 18.99
N ASN A 225 13.33 -18.80 19.39
CA ASN A 225 13.62 -20.25 19.47
C ASN A 225 13.51 -20.97 18.11
N PHE A 226 13.82 -20.27 17.02
CA PHE A 226 14.05 -20.88 15.70
C PHE A 226 15.55 -20.94 15.40
N GLU A 227 15.94 -21.89 14.55
CA GLU A 227 17.30 -22.06 14.03
C GLU A 227 17.36 -21.62 12.56
N LEU A 228 18.25 -20.71 12.21
CA LEU A 228 18.55 -20.45 10.80
C LEU A 228 19.43 -21.60 10.29
N ALA A 229 18.82 -22.65 9.74
CA ALA A 229 19.49 -23.87 9.33
C ALA A 229 20.26 -23.72 8.02
N ALA A 230 19.78 -22.87 7.10
CA ALA A 230 20.46 -22.62 5.82
C ALA A 230 20.09 -21.27 5.24
N VAL A 231 21.00 -20.75 4.41
CA VAL A 231 20.75 -19.66 3.47
C VAL A 231 21.18 -20.14 2.08
N THR A 232 20.31 -19.94 1.11
CA THR A 232 20.60 -20.20 -0.31
C THR A 232 20.57 -18.89 -1.07
N ASP A 233 21.67 -18.53 -1.69
CA ASP A 233 21.75 -17.32 -2.50
C ASP A 233 21.13 -17.56 -3.88
N ILE A 234 20.37 -16.60 -4.36
CA ILE A 234 19.85 -16.54 -5.73
C ILE A 234 20.23 -15.21 -6.36
N GLN A 235 20.17 -15.16 -7.67
CA GLN A 235 20.44 -13.95 -8.43
C GLN A 235 19.38 -13.77 -9.52
N TYR A 236 18.84 -12.58 -9.61
CA TYR A 236 17.90 -12.21 -10.67
C TYR A 236 18.59 -12.19 -12.05
N PRO A 237 17.96 -12.71 -13.13
CA PRO A 237 16.68 -13.42 -13.13
C PRO A 237 16.82 -14.90 -12.76
N VAL A 238 15.84 -15.42 -11.98
CA VAL A 238 15.76 -16.84 -11.65
C VAL A 238 14.87 -17.55 -12.67
N ASN A 239 15.51 -18.25 -13.64
CA ASN A 239 14.78 -18.92 -14.71
C ASN A 239 14.32 -20.35 -14.36
N ASP A 240 14.97 -21.00 -13.39
CA ASP A 240 14.64 -22.35 -12.92
C ASP A 240 14.82 -22.44 -11.41
N TRP A 241 13.74 -22.80 -10.72
CA TRP A 241 13.72 -22.97 -9.28
C TRP A 241 14.04 -24.40 -8.80
N SER A 242 14.18 -25.36 -9.73
CA SER A 242 14.42 -26.77 -9.39
C SER A 242 15.64 -26.97 -8.49
N PRO A 243 16.80 -26.33 -8.71
CA PRO A 243 17.96 -26.48 -7.83
C PRO A 243 17.70 -25.92 -6.42
N VAL A 244 16.96 -24.81 -6.33
CA VAL A 244 16.57 -24.20 -5.05
C VAL A 244 15.63 -25.12 -4.30
N ILE A 245 14.60 -25.65 -4.99
CA ILE A 245 13.62 -26.59 -4.38
C ILE A 245 14.31 -27.85 -3.90
N GLN A 246 15.25 -28.40 -4.66
CA GLN A 246 16.05 -29.54 -4.21
C GLN A 246 16.80 -29.21 -2.91
N LYS A 247 17.41 -28.04 -2.81
CA LYS A 247 18.09 -27.59 -1.59
C LYS A 247 17.14 -27.39 -0.42
N LEU A 248 15.94 -26.86 -0.65
CA LEU A 248 14.89 -26.75 0.37
C LEU A 248 14.50 -28.12 0.92
N LYS A 249 14.40 -29.15 0.07
CA LYS A 249 14.09 -30.53 0.46
C LYS A 249 15.23 -31.18 1.24
N GLU A 250 16.47 -30.99 0.84
CA GLU A 250 17.65 -31.50 1.55
C GLU A 250 17.74 -30.96 2.99
N VAL A 251 17.50 -29.67 3.19
CA VAL A 251 17.49 -29.03 4.51
C VAL A 251 16.25 -29.43 5.30
N GLY A 252 15.11 -29.55 4.65
CA GLY A 252 13.85 -29.99 5.25
C GLY A 252 13.39 -29.10 6.39
N ALA A 253 13.57 -27.77 6.28
CA ALA A 253 13.15 -26.81 7.30
C ALA A 253 11.62 -26.78 7.45
N GLY A 254 11.16 -26.54 8.68
CA GLY A 254 9.73 -26.35 8.96
C GLY A 254 9.21 -25.01 8.45
N ALA A 255 10.06 -24.01 8.31
CA ALA A 255 9.72 -22.70 7.76
C ALA A 255 10.68 -22.31 6.65
N ILE A 256 10.15 -21.78 5.57
CA ILE A 256 10.88 -21.34 4.37
C ILE A 256 10.54 -19.88 4.11
N MET A 257 11.57 -19.05 3.89
CA MET A 257 11.43 -17.67 3.43
C MET A 257 12.11 -17.54 2.08
N ILE A 258 11.38 -17.07 1.09
CA ILE A 258 11.92 -16.65 -0.19
C ILE A 258 11.99 -15.13 -0.18
N ASP A 259 13.19 -14.59 -0.02
CA ASP A 259 13.48 -13.17 0.04
C ASP A 259 13.90 -12.69 -1.34
N HIS A 260 12.91 -12.29 -2.11
CA HIS A 260 12.98 -11.85 -3.49
C HIS A 260 11.91 -10.77 -3.71
N TRP A 261 11.70 -10.25 -4.93
CA TRP A 261 10.77 -9.15 -5.17
C TRP A 261 10.00 -9.22 -6.50
N VAL A 262 10.33 -10.16 -7.40
CA VAL A 262 9.72 -10.26 -8.73
C VAL A 262 8.52 -11.20 -8.73
N ALA A 263 7.34 -10.65 -8.96
CA ALA A 263 6.07 -11.39 -8.91
C ALA A 263 5.99 -12.57 -9.89
N ALA A 264 6.45 -12.38 -11.13
CA ALA A 264 6.45 -13.43 -12.15
C ALA A 264 7.36 -14.61 -11.76
N GLU A 265 8.51 -14.35 -11.14
CA GLU A 265 9.42 -15.38 -10.66
C GLU A 265 8.86 -16.12 -9.45
N TYR A 266 8.16 -15.42 -8.56
CA TYR A 266 7.39 -16.06 -7.47
C TYR A 266 6.28 -16.97 -8.01
N ALA A 267 5.56 -16.55 -9.05
CA ALA A 267 4.57 -17.40 -9.69
C ALA A 267 5.18 -18.67 -10.29
N ALA A 268 6.37 -18.57 -10.89
CA ALA A 268 7.13 -19.70 -11.37
C ALA A 268 7.61 -20.61 -10.22
N PHE A 269 8.13 -20.02 -9.13
CA PHE A 269 8.48 -20.75 -7.89
C PHE A 269 7.28 -21.53 -7.36
N CYS A 270 6.13 -20.89 -7.19
CA CYS A 270 4.92 -21.55 -6.68
C CYS A 270 4.52 -22.77 -7.52
N LYS A 271 4.55 -22.67 -8.85
CA LYS A 271 4.24 -23.79 -9.74
C LYS A 271 5.21 -24.96 -9.58
N GLN A 272 6.51 -24.68 -9.53
CA GLN A 272 7.52 -25.72 -9.36
C GLN A 272 7.49 -26.32 -7.95
N PHE A 273 7.33 -25.49 -6.91
CA PHE A 273 7.22 -25.95 -5.53
C PHE A 273 5.96 -26.76 -5.28
N ALA A 274 4.81 -26.37 -5.82
CA ALA A 274 3.56 -27.12 -5.68
C ALA A 274 3.62 -28.52 -6.33
N ALA A 275 4.43 -28.68 -7.38
CA ALA A 275 4.65 -29.96 -8.03
C ALA A 275 5.55 -30.91 -7.20
N ASP A 276 6.47 -30.38 -6.40
CA ASP A 276 7.40 -31.15 -5.57
C ASP A 276 7.73 -30.42 -4.24
N PRO A 277 6.76 -30.34 -3.32
CA PRO A 277 6.86 -29.49 -2.14
C PRO A 277 7.73 -30.07 -1.02
N VAL A 278 8.10 -29.23 -0.05
CA VAL A 278 8.61 -29.63 1.26
C VAL A 278 7.42 -29.87 2.17
N PRO A 279 7.07 -31.14 2.52
CA PRO A 279 5.87 -31.43 3.30
C PRO A 279 5.89 -30.76 4.68
N GLY A 280 4.75 -30.16 5.08
CA GLY A 280 4.56 -29.55 6.38
C GLY A 280 5.28 -28.20 6.59
N ALA A 281 5.99 -27.67 5.59
CA ALA A 281 6.65 -26.39 5.71
C ALA A 281 5.67 -25.23 5.52
N ILE A 282 5.76 -24.20 6.38
CA ILE A 282 5.15 -22.91 6.06
C ILE A 282 6.07 -22.15 5.10
N VAL A 283 5.52 -21.64 3.99
CA VAL A 283 6.30 -20.95 2.96
C VAL A 283 5.88 -19.49 2.88
N TYR A 284 6.83 -18.62 3.11
CA TYR A 284 6.67 -17.19 3.08
C TYR A 284 7.45 -16.59 1.91
N LEU A 285 6.76 -15.76 1.14
CA LEU A 285 7.29 -15.01 0.00
C LEU A 285 7.33 -13.54 0.41
N GLN A 286 8.50 -12.91 0.29
CA GLN A 286 8.63 -11.53 0.70
C GLN A 286 8.02 -10.59 -0.36
N TYR A 287 7.09 -9.72 0.02
CA TYR A 287 6.49 -8.61 -0.70
C TYR A 287 5.94 -8.87 -2.12
N GLY A 288 6.73 -9.44 -3.05
CA GLY A 288 6.42 -9.56 -4.48
C GLY A 288 5.03 -10.09 -4.84
N PRO A 289 4.40 -10.98 -4.03
CA PRO A 289 3.02 -11.42 -4.27
C PRO A 289 1.97 -10.30 -4.22
N SER A 290 2.30 -9.11 -3.73
CA SER A 290 1.42 -7.94 -3.76
C SER A 290 1.06 -7.46 -5.18
N GLN A 291 1.88 -7.83 -6.17
CA GLN A 291 1.70 -7.39 -7.56
C GLN A 291 0.73 -8.30 -8.31
N PRO A 292 -0.06 -7.75 -9.27
CA PRO A 292 -1.12 -8.49 -9.96
C PRO A 292 -0.64 -9.75 -10.68
N GLU A 293 0.54 -9.68 -11.27
CA GLU A 293 1.12 -10.78 -12.06
C GLU A 293 1.30 -12.06 -11.24
N PHE A 294 1.44 -11.96 -9.93
CA PHE A 294 1.61 -13.12 -9.07
C PHE A 294 0.43 -14.11 -9.16
N LEU A 295 -0.78 -13.61 -8.95
CA LEU A 295 -1.98 -14.46 -9.07
C LEU A 295 -2.34 -14.77 -10.52
N GLU A 296 -2.18 -13.80 -11.43
CA GLU A 296 -2.46 -13.99 -12.85
C GLU A 296 -1.62 -15.11 -13.46
N LEU A 297 -0.32 -15.10 -13.19
CA LEU A 297 0.61 -16.10 -13.71
C LEU A 297 0.62 -17.38 -12.87
N GLY A 298 0.49 -17.28 -11.56
CA GLY A 298 0.59 -18.43 -10.66
C GLY A 298 -0.68 -19.28 -10.61
N GLY A 299 -1.85 -18.65 -10.72
CA GLY A 299 -3.15 -19.32 -10.65
C GLY A 299 -3.32 -20.15 -9.39
N SER A 300 -3.90 -21.35 -9.50
CA SER A 300 -4.13 -22.24 -8.36
C SER A 300 -2.85 -22.72 -7.66
N ALA A 301 -1.68 -22.61 -8.31
CA ALA A 301 -0.42 -23.00 -7.68
C ALA A 301 0.01 -22.05 -6.57
N THR A 302 -0.59 -20.87 -6.46
CA THR A 302 -0.31 -19.90 -5.39
C THR A 302 -1.07 -20.17 -4.10
N GLU A 303 -2.03 -21.11 -4.09
CA GLU A 303 -2.88 -21.41 -2.94
C GLU A 303 -2.04 -21.84 -1.73
N GLY A 304 -2.32 -21.27 -0.57
CA GLY A 304 -1.66 -21.60 0.69
C GLY A 304 -0.32 -20.90 0.93
N PHE A 305 0.28 -20.23 -0.05
CA PHE A 305 1.48 -19.44 0.17
C PHE A 305 1.16 -18.19 0.99
N CYS A 306 2.10 -17.84 1.88
CA CYS A 306 2.01 -16.64 2.70
C CYS A 306 2.97 -15.56 2.20
N TRP A 307 2.63 -14.30 2.45
CA TRP A 307 3.50 -13.16 2.17
C TRP A 307 3.20 -12.02 3.14
N SER A 308 3.97 -10.95 3.11
CA SER A 308 3.66 -9.79 3.94
C SER A 308 4.03 -8.46 3.29
N THR A 309 3.50 -7.38 3.87
CA THR A 309 3.86 -6.00 3.55
C THR A 309 3.94 -5.17 4.82
N VAL A 310 4.93 -4.27 4.90
CA VAL A 310 5.07 -3.29 6.00
C VAL A 310 4.19 -2.06 5.80
N LEU A 311 3.67 -1.87 4.59
CA LEU A 311 2.63 -0.90 4.29
C LEU A 311 1.51 -1.62 3.54
N GLY A 312 0.28 -1.37 3.92
CA GLY A 312 -0.86 -2.01 3.24
C GLY A 312 -2.19 -1.59 3.85
N VAL A 313 -3.22 -1.67 3.03
CA VAL A 313 -4.59 -1.35 3.46
C VAL A 313 -5.08 -2.41 4.43
N TYR A 314 -5.48 -1.98 5.63
CA TYR A 314 -5.95 -2.88 6.67
C TYR A 314 -7.25 -3.59 6.29
N GLY A 315 -7.49 -4.77 6.88
CA GLY A 315 -8.74 -5.51 6.73
C GLY A 315 -9.89 -4.99 7.60
N ASP A 316 -9.69 -3.90 8.33
CA ASP A 316 -10.73 -3.25 9.14
C ASP A 316 -11.78 -2.53 8.27
N LYS A 317 -12.82 -2.00 8.91
CA LYS A 317 -13.89 -1.30 8.17
C LYS A 317 -13.37 -0.15 7.32
N THR A 318 -12.41 0.62 7.82
CA THR A 318 -11.82 1.76 7.10
C THR A 318 -11.12 1.30 5.81
N GLY A 319 -10.32 0.25 5.90
CA GLY A 319 -9.65 -0.31 4.75
C GLY A 319 -10.61 -0.99 3.76
N GLN A 320 -11.62 -1.70 4.25
CA GLN A 320 -12.66 -2.30 3.39
C GLN A 320 -13.47 -1.24 2.63
N ASP A 321 -13.89 -0.17 3.30
CA ASP A 321 -14.59 0.96 2.66
C ASP A 321 -13.71 1.64 1.60
N PHE A 322 -12.41 1.79 1.88
CA PHE A 322 -11.44 2.30 0.91
C PHE A 322 -11.32 1.39 -0.31
N ARG A 323 -11.14 0.08 -0.13
CA ARG A 323 -11.05 -0.87 -1.26
C ARG A 323 -12.30 -0.84 -2.13
N ALA A 324 -13.48 -0.79 -1.51
CA ALA A 324 -14.75 -0.72 -2.23
C ALA A 324 -14.84 0.54 -3.12
N LYS A 325 -14.49 1.72 -2.60
CA LYS A 325 -14.49 2.95 -3.38
C LYS A 325 -13.39 2.97 -4.45
N TYR A 326 -12.21 2.41 -4.14
CA TYR A 326 -11.12 2.29 -5.10
C TYR A 326 -11.53 1.43 -6.31
N LEU A 327 -12.04 0.22 -6.08
CA LEU A 327 -12.50 -0.69 -7.13
C LEU A 327 -13.65 -0.10 -7.95
N LYS A 328 -14.53 0.69 -7.33
CA LYS A 328 -15.57 1.43 -8.06
C LYS A 328 -14.99 2.46 -9.03
N ARG A 329 -13.93 3.15 -8.62
CA ARG A 329 -13.26 4.18 -9.44
C ARG A 329 -12.36 3.60 -10.52
N PHE A 330 -11.67 2.48 -10.20
CA PHE A 330 -10.70 1.81 -11.05
C PHE A 330 -11.04 0.32 -11.27
N PRO A 331 -12.17 0.01 -11.93
CA PRO A 331 -12.71 -1.36 -12.00
C PRO A 331 -11.88 -2.32 -12.87
N LYS A 332 -10.93 -1.82 -13.66
CA LYS A 332 -10.08 -2.64 -14.52
C LYS A 332 -8.87 -3.23 -13.80
N PHE A 333 -8.59 -2.78 -12.61
CA PHE A 333 -7.56 -3.38 -11.78
C PHE A 333 -8.12 -4.66 -11.16
N VAL A 334 -7.67 -5.81 -11.68
CA VAL A 334 -8.15 -7.13 -11.29
C VAL A 334 -7.29 -7.65 -10.12
N GLY A 335 -7.94 -8.29 -9.17
CA GLY A 335 -7.33 -9.18 -8.22
C GLY A 335 -6.94 -8.55 -6.88
N ASN A 336 -5.92 -7.71 -6.79
CA ASN A 336 -5.35 -7.32 -5.49
C ASN A 336 -5.15 -5.84 -5.29
N MET A 337 -5.67 -5.11 -6.17
CA MET A 337 -5.49 -3.68 -6.23
C MET A 337 -6.06 -3.02 -4.98
N GLY A 338 -5.34 -2.06 -4.48
CA GLY A 338 -5.68 -1.40 -3.24
C GLY A 338 -5.13 -2.06 -1.98
N LEU A 339 -4.19 -3.02 -2.11
CA LEU A 339 -3.61 -3.67 -0.94
C LEU A 339 -2.40 -2.94 -0.36
N VAL A 340 -1.58 -2.30 -1.18
CA VAL A 340 -0.30 -1.73 -0.74
C VAL A 340 -0.20 -0.25 -1.08
N TYR A 341 0.44 0.11 -2.17
CA TYR A 341 0.75 1.51 -2.52
C TYR A 341 -0.47 2.37 -2.82
N THR A 342 -1.59 1.78 -3.19
CA THR A 342 -2.85 2.52 -3.40
C THR A 342 -3.28 3.26 -2.14
N GLY A 343 -3.29 2.55 -1.00
CA GLY A 343 -3.62 3.14 0.29
C GLY A 343 -2.59 4.18 0.72
N ASN A 344 -1.30 3.91 0.50
CA ASN A 344 -0.22 4.84 0.82
C ASN A 344 -0.37 6.16 0.05
N GLY A 345 -0.56 6.10 -1.29
CA GLY A 345 -0.78 7.31 -2.10
C GLY A 345 -2.02 8.10 -1.67
N TYR A 346 -3.10 7.40 -1.31
CA TYR A 346 -4.31 8.02 -0.79
C TYR A 346 -4.06 8.72 0.56
N ASP A 347 -3.42 8.03 1.48
CA ASP A 347 -3.15 8.52 2.83
C ASP A 347 -2.20 9.72 2.82
N ILE A 348 -1.17 9.73 1.96
CA ILE A 348 -0.26 10.86 1.83
C ILE A 348 -1.03 12.15 1.47
N VAL A 349 -1.95 12.09 0.51
CA VAL A 349 -2.70 13.28 0.08
C VAL A 349 -3.65 13.76 1.17
N GLN A 350 -4.31 12.83 1.88
CA GLN A 350 -5.15 13.18 3.03
C GLN A 350 -4.33 13.80 4.17
N TYR A 351 -3.14 13.29 4.43
CA TYR A 351 -2.26 13.83 5.45
C TYR A 351 -1.74 15.22 5.10
N LEU A 352 -1.33 15.44 3.85
CA LEU A 352 -0.96 16.76 3.34
C LEU A 352 -2.11 17.76 3.48
N LYS A 353 -3.34 17.35 3.12
CA LYS A 353 -4.55 18.17 3.30
C LYS A 353 -4.68 18.66 4.75
N LEU A 354 -4.55 17.74 5.70
CA LEU A 354 -4.66 18.09 7.12
C LEU A 354 -3.58 19.08 7.57
N SER A 355 -2.33 18.88 7.12
CA SER A 355 -1.24 19.80 7.43
C SER A 355 -1.49 21.19 6.84
N TRP A 356 -1.94 21.30 5.60
CA TRP A 356 -2.26 22.57 4.93
C TRP A 356 -3.45 23.29 5.56
N GLU A 357 -4.46 22.53 6.00
CA GLU A 357 -5.60 23.10 6.72
C GLU A 357 -5.20 23.61 8.10
N ALA A 358 -4.28 22.94 8.79
CA ALA A 358 -3.78 23.37 10.08
C ALA A 358 -2.89 24.61 10.00
N THR A 359 -1.91 24.62 9.06
CA THR A 359 -0.97 25.72 8.87
C THR A 359 -1.58 26.92 8.11
N LYS A 360 -2.72 26.71 7.43
CA LYS A 360 -3.38 27.69 6.54
C LYS A 360 -2.56 28.12 5.35
N LYS A 361 -1.40 27.48 5.08
CA LYS A 361 -0.48 27.91 4.03
C LYS A 361 0.29 26.71 3.42
N PRO A 362 -0.19 26.13 2.31
CA PRO A 362 0.49 25.03 1.61
C PRO A 362 1.95 25.30 1.25
N GLU A 363 2.32 26.55 1.01
CA GLU A 363 3.65 27.00 0.63
C GLU A 363 4.60 27.22 1.83
N ASP A 364 4.11 27.09 3.07
CA ASP A 364 4.95 27.14 4.27
C ASP A 364 5.53 25.75 4.56
N PHE A 365 6.55 25.39 3.80
CA PHE A 365 7.10 24.03 3.78
C PHE A 365 7.62 23.57 5.15
N GLU A 366 8.31 24.46 5.85
CA GLU A 366 8.87 24.14 7.18
C GLU A 366 7.75 23.89 8.19
N ALA A 367 6.74 24.76 8.23
CA ALA A 367 5.59 24.60 9.12
C ALA A 367 4.81 23.31 8.81
N ASN A 368 4.61 22.99 7.52
CA ASN A 368 3.92 21.77 7.11
C ASN A 368 4.72 20.51 7.49
N CYS A 369 6.02 20.46 7.25
CA CYS A 369 6.88 19.33 7.65
C CYS A 369 6.90 19.15 9.17
N LYS A 370 6.97 20.26 9.91
CA LYS A 370 6.91 20.22 11.39
C LYS A 370 5.58 19.66 11.85
N TRP A 371 4.47 20.17 11.31
CA TRP A 371 3.14 19.72 11.68
C TRP A 371 2.96 18.22 11.42
N ILE A 372 3.37 17.73 10.24
CA ILE A 372 3.28 16.31 9.88
C ILE A 372 4.05 15.44 10.90
N ARG A 373 5.25 15.82 11.28
CA ARG A 373 6.03 15.06 12.30
C ARG A 373 5.34 15.02 13.66
N GLU A 374 4.75 16.13 14.07
CA GLU A 374 4.18 16.30 15.43
C GLU A 374 2.75 15.77 15.59
N ASN A 375 2.07 15.47 14.47
CA ASN A 375 0.67 15.06 14.46
C ASN A 375 0.49 13.74 13.70
N PRO A 376 0.65 12.59 14.35
CA PRO A 376 0.45 11.29 13.71
C PRO A 376 -0.92 11.17 13.02
N TYR A 377 -0.97 10.49 11.89
CA TYR A 377 -2.17 10.34 11.08
C TYR A 377 -2.58 8.87 10.95
N ARG A 378 -3.82 8.54 11.35
CA ARG A 378 -4.42 7.21 11.12
C ARG A 378 -5.12 7.19 9.77
N GLY A 379 -4.41 6.63 8.78
CA GLY A 379 -4.94 6.40 7.44
C GLY A 379 -5.50 5.00 7.22
N VAL A 380 -5.71 4.63 5.96
CA VAL A 380 -6.18 3.29 5.57
C VAL A 380 -5.07 2.24 5.70
N CYS A 381 -3.81 2.67 5.63
CA CYS A 381 -2.62 1.81 5.81
C CYS A 381 -2.13 1.73 7.27
N GLY A 382 -2.79 2.39 8.21
CA GLY A 382 -2.37 2.38 9.61
C GLY A 382 -1.96 3.76 10.14
N MET A 383 -1.27 3.76 11.27
CA MET A 383 -0.83 4.98 11.94
C MET A 383 0.52 5.44 11.40
N MET A 384 0.54 6.52 10.63
CA MET A 384 1.78 7.18 10.20
C MET A 384 2.29 8.08 11.32
N ASN A 385 3.23 7.58 12.11
CA ASN A 385 3.89 8.32 13.19
C ASN A 385 5.37 8.44 12.85
N MET A 386 5.79 9.59 12.32
CA MET A 386 7.15 9.86 11.87
C MET A 386 7.97 10.70 12.86
N ASN A 387 7.49 10.84 14.11
CA ASN A 387 8.19 11.57 15.17
C ASN A 387 9.26 10.69 15.84
N ASN A 388 10.27 10.30 15.08
CA ASN A 388 11.40 9.49 15.54
C ASN A 388 12.70 9.89 14.83
N GLU A 389 13.81 9.31 15.27
CA GLU A 389 15.16 9.66 14.77
C GLU A 389 15.41 9.32 13.30
N PHE A 390 14.60 8.42 12.71
CA PHE A 390 14.68 8.01 11.31
C PHE A 390 13.68 8.73 10.42
N GLN A 391 12.72 9.47 10.99
CA GLN A 391 11.62 10.13 10.29
C GLN A 391 10.90 9.18 9.32
N GLU A 392 10.79 7.92 9.72
CA GLU A 392 9.99 6.89 9.05
C GLU A 392 8.74 6.59 9.87
N ALA A 393 7.67 6.12 9.24
CA ALA A 393 6.50 5.68 9.98
C ALA A 393 6.88 4.59 10.97
N LEU A 394 6.52 4.80 12.24
CA LEU A 394 6.87 3.87 13.30
C LEU A 394 6.27 2.50 13.00
N HIS A 395 7.11 1.47 13.01
CA HIS A 395 6.65 0.10 12.91
C HIS A 395 6.09 -0.38 14.26
N PHE A 396 5.02 -1.11 14.24
CA PHE A 396 4.50 -1.71 15.44
C PHE A 396 4.49 -3.24 15.34
N PRO A 397 5.09 -3.91 16.30
CA PRO A 397 5.78 -3.42 17.51
C PRO A 397 7.05 -2.62 17.20
N ASP A 398 7.33 -1.59 18.00
CA ASP A 398 8.29 -0.49 17.78
C ASP A 398 9.67 -0.88 17.25
N ASN A 399 10.16 -2.04 17.58
CA ASN A 399 11.53 -2.47 17.28
C ASN A 399 11.59 -3.79 16.50
N GLY A 400 10.46 -4.26 15.98
CA GLY A 400 10.36 -5.54 15.29
C GLY A 400 10.63 -6.78 16.15
N PHE A 401 11.03 -6.61 17.40
CA PHE A 401 11.34 -7.70 18.34
C PHE A 401 10.28 -7.89 19.44
N GLY A 402 9.21 -7.11 19.41
CA GLY A 402 8.20 -7.13 20.45
C GLY A 402 7.32 -8.38 20.42
N ASN A 403 6.93 -8.83 21.60
CA ASN A 403 5.92 -9.89 21.80
C ASN A 403 4.51 -9.30 21.95
N GLN A 404 4.34 -8.05 21.65
CA GLN A 404 3.16 -7.29 21.99
C GLN A 404 2.07 -7.53 20.97
N ALA A 405 0.83 -7.52 21.43
CA ALA A 405 -0.31 -7.34 20.57
C ALA A 405 -0.13 -6.05 19.77
N ALA A 406 -0.59 -6.02 18.52
CA ALA A 406 -0.50 -4.84 17.69
C ALA A 406 -1.26 -3.68 18.35
N GLU A 407 -0.55 -2.67 18.84
CA GLU A 407 -1.16 -1.42 19.28
C GLU A 407 -1.27 -0.50 18.06
N LEU A 408 -2.33 -0.71 17.30
CA LEU A 408 -2.57 -0.02 16.01
C LEU A 408 -2.56 1.50 16.09
N GLU A 409 -2.75 2.03 17.30
CA GLU A 409 -2.72 3.46 17.59
C GLU A 409 -1.32 4.07 17.63
N LYS A 410 -0.28 3.24 17.74
CA LYS A 410 1.10 3.69 17.90
C LYS A 410 1.88 3.73 16.60
N GLY A 411 1.60 2.82 15.67
CA GLY A 411 2.36 2.70 14.44
C GLY A 411 1.69 1.82 13.39
N MET A 412 2.39 1.57 12.30
CA MET A 412 1.93 0.73 11.19
C MET A 412 2.25 -0.74 11.48
N SER A 413 1.24 -1.59 11.38
CA SER A 413 1.44 -3.03 11.49
C SER A 413 1.84 -3.64 10.16
N GLN A 414 2.84 -4.52 10.19
CA GLN A 414 3.10 -5.41 9.07
C GLN A 414 1.93 -6.37 8.89
N LEU A 415 1.41 -6.44 7.67
CA LEU A 415 0.29 -7.31 7.32
C LEU A 415 0.82 -8.62 6.78
N TYR A 416 0.44 -9.73 7.40
CA TYR A 416 0.69 -11.06 6.87
C TYR A 416 -0.55 -11.60 6.19
N VAL A 417 -0.35 -12.10 5.00
CA VAL A 417 -1.37 -12.48 4.03
C VAL A 417 -1.16 -13.93 3.63
N GLN A 418 -2.24 -14.66 3.42
CA GLN A 418 -2.22 -15.98 2.78
C GLN A 418 -3.11 -15.95 1.54
N VAL A 419 -2.68 -16.61 0.47
CA VAL A 419 -3.56 -16.86 -0.67
C VAL A 419 -4.57 -17.93 -0.29
N GLN A 420 -5.84 -17.61 -0.34
CA GLN A 420 -6.97 -18.48 0.01
C GLN A 420 -8.08 -18.34 -1.04
N ASP A 421 -8.47 -19.46 -1.65
CA ASP A 421 -9.49 -19.50 -2.70
C ASP A 421 -9.13 -18.55 -3.88
N GLY A 422 -7.85 -18.47 -4.22
CA GLY A 422 -7.31 -17.59 -5.27
C GLY A 422 -7.30 -16.10 -4.93
N HIS A 423 -7.46 -15.72 -3.66
CA HIS A 423 -7.48 -14.34 -3.20
C HIS A 423 -6.48 -14.10 -2.07
N HIS A 424 -5.92 -12.92 -2.01
CA HIS A 424 -5.15 -12.48 -0.86
C HIS A 424 -6.07 -12.22 0.34
N LYS A 425 -5.75 -12.83 1.49
CA LYS A 425 -6.46 -12.63 2.75
C LYS A 425 -5.47 -12.28 3.84
N ILE A 426 -5.66 -11.12 4.47
CA ILE A 426 -4.90 -10.75 5.67
C ILE A 426 -5.25 -11.74 6.77
N ILE A 427 -4.23 -12.44 7.32
CA ILE A 427 -4.39 -13.46 8.36
C ILE A 427 -3.78 -13.03 9.70
N TRP A 428 -2.97 -11.98 9.72
CA TRP A 428 -2.37 -11.42 10.94
C TRP A 428 -1.90 -9.99 10.71
N PRO A 429 -1.94 -9.06 11.69
CA PRO A 429 -2.47 -9.21 13.09
C PRO A 429 -3.98 -9.48 13.15
N ASN A 430 -4.40 -10.20 14.21
CA ASN A 430 -5.80 -10.66 14.34
C ASN A 430 -6.82 -9.52 14.35
N GLU A 431 -6.45 -8.34 14.89
CA GLU A 431 -7.32 -7.16 15.04
C GLU A 431 -7.74 -6.57 13.69
N ILE A 432 -6.95 -6.82 12.65
CA ILE A 432 -7.16 -6.28 11.30
C ILE A 432 -7.17 -7.38 10.23
N ALA A 433 -7.25 -8.65 10.67
CA ALA A 433 -7.30 -9.80 9.77
C ALA A 433 -8.67 -9.93 9.08
N GLU A 434 -8.65 -10.42 7.85
CA GLU A 434 -9.83 -10.73 7.04
C GLU A 434 -10.20 -12.22 7.15
N SER A 435 -9.22 -13.04 7.50
CA SER A 435 -9.37 -14.49 7.59
C SER A 435 -8.40 -15.06 8.63
N LYS A 436 -8.54 -16.35 8.90
CA LYS A 436 -7.60 -17.11 9.71
C LYS A 436 -6.64 -17.88 8.80
N LEU A 437 -5.46 -18.25 9.35
CA LEU A 437 -4.56 -19.18 8.68
C LEU A 437 -5.32 -20.47 8.31
N ARG A 438 -5.11 -20.97 7.10
CA ARG A 438 -5.62 -22.26 6.61
C ARG A 438 -4.47 -23.21 6.30
N PRO A 439 -4.68 -24.53 6.36
CA PRO A 439 -3.67 -25.48 5.91
C PRO A 439 -3.27 -25.23 4.46
N SER A 440 -1.97 -25.24 4.20
CA SER A 440 -1.47 -25.22 2.82
C SER A 440 -1.64 -26.61 2.17
N PRO A 441 -1.74 -26.69 0.83
CA PRO A 441 -1.97 -27.98 0.14
C PRO A 441 -0.92 -29.07 0.41
N TRP A 442 0.26 -28.70 0.88
CA TRP A 442 1.38 -29.60 1.17
C TRP A 442 1.60 -29.89 2.67
N TRP A 443 0.68 -29.52 3.55
CA TRP A 443 0.76 -29.81 5.00
C TRP A 443 0.19 -31.16 5.37
#